data_9633338ebb23be477e56d36015f973c3
#
_entry.id   9633338ebb23be477e56d36015f973c3
#
_cell.length_a   1.000
_cell.length_b   1.000
_cell.length_c   1.000
_cell.angle_alpha   90.00
_cell.angle_beta   90.00
_cell.angle_gamma   90.00
#
_symmetry.space_group_name_H-M   'P 1'
#
loop_
_entity.id
_entity.type
_entity.pdbx_description
1 polymer ?
#
loop_
_entity_poly.entity_id
_entity_poly.type
_entity_poly.pdbx_seq_one_letter_code
_entity_poly.pdbx_strand_id
1 'polypeptide(L)'
;MPENTPRDVRRQYASSDPLVVRMRTHQLYGERLVDLDEVCYGTLDLTGNEAILDAGCGPGRFLDYIRSRDHGGRLAGLDQSAAMVAEVADLGIDAVQGDVQALPFDGGSFDRVVARHMLYHVPDIPLALSEFRRVLRPGGSLLVTTNSNGSMPRILELIQDLLAAFDQPEWDRPDARFCIENAAGFFDDAGYTVEARVIENALVFPSPDPLVAYCVSCLPSLDIDPTLRAEMERWLVTEAGRRFDALGGQWRDPTYAGVYVGRD
;
A
#
# COMPACT_ATOMS: atom_id res chain seq x y z
N MET A 1 -20.87 1.55 -7.97
CA MET A 1 -19.63 1.21 -7.29
C MET A 1 -19.69 1.87 -5.93
N PRO A 2 -19.57 1.18 -4.81
CA PRO A 2 -19.41 1.86 -3.54
C PRO A 2 -18.15 2.70 -3.61
N GLU A 3 -18.27 3.97 -3.33
CA GLU A 3 -17.14 4.89 -3.30
C GLU A 3 -16.31 4.56 -2.04
N ASN A 4 -15.02 4.23 -2.22
CA ASN A 4 -14.07 4.15 -1.11
C ASN A 4 -13.92 5.57 -0.55
N THR A 5 -14.79 5.91 0.41
CA THR A 5 -14.86 7.28 0.91
C THR A 5 -13.65 7.58 1.79
N PRO A 6 -13.23 8.85 1.93
CA PRO A 6 -12.18 9.24 2.87
C PRO A 6 -12.45 8.77 4.31
N ARG A 7 -13.73 8.51 4.66
CA ARG A 7 -14.13 7.98 5.96
C ARG A 7 -13.72 6.51 6.12
N ASP A 8 -13.84 5.71 5.06
CA ASP A 8 -13.49 4.28 5.08
C ASP A 8 -11.98 4.10 5.19
N VAL A 9 -11.22 4.87 4.45
CA VAL A 9 -9.75 4.89 4.53
C VAL A 9 -9.27 5.32 5.91
N ARG A 10 -9.85 6.37 6.51
CA ARG A 10 -9.53 6.80 7.88
C ARG A 10 -9.83 5.71 8.92
N ARG A 11 -10.89 4.93 8.75
CA ARG A 11 -11.23 3.81 9.63
C ARG A 11 -10.21 2.67 9.49
N GLN A 12 -9.80 2.34 8.28
CA GLN A 12 -8.82 1.30 7.98
C GLN A 12 -7.45 1.59 8.60
N TYR A 13 -7.05 2.86 8.61
CA TYR A 13 -5.75 3.33 9.12
C TYR A 13 -5.88 4.15 10.41
N ALA A 14 -6.88 3.82 11.25
CA ALA A 14 -7.02 4.43 12.56
C ALA A 14 -5.87 4.05 13.54
N SER A 15 -5.18 2.91 13.28
CA SER A 15 -3.91 2.55 13.88
C SER A 15 -3.02 1.88 12.83
N SER A 16 -1.71 1.88 13.05
CA SER A 16 -0.74 1.20 12.18
C SER A 16 -0.74 -0.33 12.32
N ASP A 17 -1.30 -0.90 13.40
CA ASP A 17 -1.19 -2.32 13.73
C ASP A 17 -1.58 -3.29 12.60
N PRO A 18 -2.75 -3.17 11.94
CA PRO A 18 -3.12 -4.06 10.83
C PRO A 18 -2.18 -3.93 9.63
N LEU A 19 -1.70 -2.72 9.34
CA LEU A 19 -0.73 -2.48 8.27
C LEU A 19 0.61 -3.14 8.59
N VAL A 20 1.10 -2.99 9.83
CA VAL A 20 2.35 -3.61 10.29
C VAL A 20 2.29 -5.13 10.17
N VAL A 21 1.16 -5.76 10.55
CA VAL A 21 0.97 -7.21 10.38
C VAL A 21 1.12 -7.61 8.91
N ARG A 22 0.45 -6.92 7.99
CA ARG A 22 0.54 -7.21 6.55
C ARG A 22 1.95 -7.05 6.01
N MET A 23 2.62 -5.93 6.32
CA MET A 23 4.00 -5.69 5.90
C MET A 23 4.97 -6.75 6.43
N ARG A 24 4.86 -7.08 7.73
CA ARG A 24 5.70 -8.11 8.37
C ARG A 24 5.46 -9.49 7.76
N THR A 25 4.22 -9.79 7.36
CA THR A 25 3.89 -11.05 6.69
C THR A 25 4.66 -11.18 5.37
N HIS A 26 4.71 -10.14 4.54
CA HIS A 26 5.49 -10.15 3.30
C HIS A 26 7.00 -10.33 3.56
N GLN A 27 7.53 -9.75 4.63
CA GLN A 27 8.94 -9.90 5.01
C GLN A 27 9.27 -11.30 5.50
N LEU A 28 8.39 -11.91 6.31
CA LEU A 28 8.66 -13.21 6.96
C LEU A 28 8.31 -14.41 6.08
N TYR A 29 7.28 -14.28 5.25
CA TYR A 29 6.70 -15.39 4.48
C TYR A 29 6.82 -15.20 2.97
N GLY A 30 7.55 -14.19 2.51
CA GLY A 30 7.91 -14.06 1.10
C GLY A 30 8.79 -15.22 0.65
N GLU A 31 8.43 -15.89 -0.47
CA GLU A 31 9.21 -16.99 -1.06
C GLU A 31 10.63 -16.55 -1.39
N ARG A 32 10.79 -15.30 -1.82
CA ARG A 32 12.07 -14.64 -2.03
C ARG A 32 12.19 -13.45 -1.09
N LEU A 33 13.38 -13.24 -0.56
CA LEU A 33 13.69 -12.01 0.18
C LEU A 33 13.72 -10.85 -0.81
N VAL A 34 12.63 -10.13 -0.89
CA VAL A 34 12.51 -8.89 -1.67
C VAL A 34 12.26 -7.75 -0.69
N ASP A 35 13.23 -6.86 -0.59
CA ASP A 35 13.06 -5.61 0.13
C ASP A 35 12.54 -4.55 -0.85
N LEU A 36 11.23 -4.25 -0.75
CA LEU A 36 10.60 -3.25 -1.60
C LEU A 36 11.12 -1.84 -1.31
N ASP A 37 11.55 -1.57 -0.08
CA ASP A 37 12.15 -0.29 0.30
C ASP A 37 13.49 -0.12 -0.43
N GLU A 38 14.32 -1.16 -0.47
CA GLU A 38 15.58 -1.15 -1.24
C GLU A 38 15.33 -0.98 -2.74
N VAL A 39 14.35 -1.68 -3.31
CA VAL A 39 14.00 -1.55 -4.73
C VAL A 39 13.55 -0.13 -5.05
N CYS A 40 12.65 0.44 -4.24
CA CYS A 40 12.16 1.81 -4.43
C CYS A 40 13.30 2.83 -4.28
N TYR A 41 14.13 2.68 -3.26
CA TYR A 41 15.28 3.55 -3.02
C TYR A 41 16.26 3.54 -4.21
N GLY A 42 16.65 2.35 -4.68
CA GLY A 42 17.55 2.22 -5.82
C GLY A 42 16.96 2.75 -7.14
N THR A 43 15.63 2.80 -7.24
CA THR A 43 14.93 3.31 -8.43
C THR A 43 14.82 4.85 -8.42
N LEU A 44 14.88 5.50 -7.24
CA LEU A 44 14.80 6.96 -7.12
C LEU A 44 16.05 7.68 -7.62
N ASP A 45 17.16 6.99 -7.82
CA ASP A 45 18.44 7.54 -8.29
C ASP A 45 18.85 8.80 -7.50
N LEU A 46 18.99 8.63 -6.18
CA LEU A 46 19.27 9.72 -5.25
C LEU A 46 20.76 10.01 -5.17
N THR A 47 21.12 11.29 -5.17
CA THR A 47 22.48 11.78 -4.92
C THR A 47 22.71 12.16 -3.44
N GLY A 48 21.63 12.15 -2.64
CA GLY A 48 21.67 12.37 -1.20
C GLY A 48 21.18 13.74 -0.73
N ASN A 49 20.77 14.64 -1.63
CA ASN A 49 20.36 16.00 -1.27
C ASN A 49 18.99 16.41 -1.86
N GLU A 50 18.28 15.49 -2.48
CA GLU A 50 16.98 15.76 -3.09
C GLU A 50 15.94 16.12 -2.04
N ALA A 51 15.06 17.07 -2.36
CA ALA A 51 13.82 17.27 -1.61
C ALA A 51 12.81 16.20 -2.02
N ILE A 52 12.37 15.37 -1.06
CA ILE A 52 11.51 14.21 -1.27
C ILE A 52 10.20 14.40 -0.52
N LEU A 53 9.07 14.20 -1.22
CA LEU A 53 7.75 14.08 -0.64
C LEU A 53 7.29 12.61 -0.70
N ASP A 54 6.92 12.02 0.43
CA ASP A 54 6.19 10.76 0.48
C ASP A 54 4.70 11.07 0.71
N ALA A 55 3.91 10.94 -0.36
CA ALA A 55 2.49 11.24 -0.39
C ALA A 55 1.67 9.98 -0.04
N GLY A 56 0.94 10.02 1.07
CA GLY A 56 0.37 8.84 1.72
C GLY A 56 1.46 8.04 2.45
N CYS A 57 2.27 8.75 3.25
CA CYS A 57 3.49 8.22 3.85
C CYS A 57 3.26 7.14 4.92
N GLY A 58 1.99 6.96 5.39
CA GLY A 58 1.70 6.08 6.50
C GLY A 58 2.58 6.42 7.72
N PRO A 59 3.11 5.43 8.45
CA PRO A 59 3.94 5.66 9.63
C PRO A 59 5.38 6.12 9.31
N GLY A 60 5.67 6.53 8.07
CA GLY A 60 6.94 7.14 7.67
C GLY A 60 8.12 6.18 7.48
N ARG A 61 7.88 4.88 7.39
CA ARG A 61 8.96 3.88 7.30
C ARG A 61 9.90 4.09 6.12
N PHE A 62 9.38 4.49 4.96
CA PHE A 62 10.23 4.71 3.80
C PHE A 62 11.05 6.00 3.92
N LEU A 63 10.48 7.04 4.51
CA LEU A 63 11.24 8.26 4.82
C LEU A 63 12.37 7.98 5.82
N ASP A 64 12.09 7.17 6.86
CA ASP A 64 13.10 6.73 7.81
C ASP A 64 14.17 5.85 7.16
N TYR A 65 13.76 4.96 6.24
CA TYR A 65 14.68 4.16 5.44
C TYR A 65 15.63 5.05 4.59
N ILE A 66 15.09 6.06 3.89
CA ILE A 66 15.90 7.01 3.12
C ILE A 66 16.86 7.76 4.04
N ARG A 67 16.39 8.25 5.18
CA ARG A 67 17.21 8.96 6.16
C ARG A 67 18.36 8.10 6.69
N SER A 68 18.11 6.81 6.92
CA SER A 68 19.13 5.85 7.39
C SER A 68 20.28 5.62 6.41
N ARG A 69 20.13 6.11 5.17
CA ARG A 69 21.13 6.05 4.08
C ARG A 69 21.93 7.37 3.93
N ASP A 70 22.07 8.12 5.02
CA ASP A 70 22.80 9.39 5.07
C ASP A 70 22.26 10.46 4.10
N HIS A 71 20.94 10.42 3.83
CA HIS A 71 20.29 11.43 3.01
C HIS A 71 20.21 12.77 3.76
N GLY A 72 20.82 13.80 3.19
CA GLY A 72 20.91 15.16 3.78
C GLY A 72 19.85 16.13 3.25
N GLY A 73 19.10 15.75 2.23
CA GLY A 73 18.04 16.58 1.65
C GLY A 73 16.77 16.62 2.50
N ARG A 74 15.84 17.50 2.11
CA ARG A 74 14.55 17.63 2.78
C ARG A 74 13.72 16.37 2.60
N LEU A 75 13.24 15.78 3.70
CA LEU A 75 12.24 14.72 3.71
C LEU A 75 10.92 15.27 4.26
N ALA A 76 9.83 15.05 3.56
CA ALA A 76 8.48 15.46 3.98
C ALA A 76 7.48 14.33 3.77
N GLY A 77 6.63 14.08 4.76
CA GLY A 77 5.50 13.16 4.68
C GLY A 77 4.17 13.90 4.56
N LEU A 78 3.22 13.31 3.83
CA LEU A 78 1.83 13.73 3.87
C LEU A 78 0.95 12.49 4.01
N ASP A 79 0.01 12.53 4.94
CA ASP A 79 -1.02 11.50 5.09
C ASP A 79 -2.34 12.13 5.54
N GLN A 80 -3.47 11.51 5.19
CA GLN A 80 -4.78 11.96 5.67
C GLN A 80 -5.06 11.56 7.13
N SER A 81 -4.34 10.59 7.66
CA SER A 81 -4.46 10.10 9.04
C SER A 81 -3.58 10.94 9.98
N ALA A 82 -4.20 11.64 10.94
CA ALA A 82 -3.46 12.36 11.96
C ALA A 82 -2.57 11.44 12.80
N ALA A 83 -2.97 10.17 13.00
CA ALA A 83 -2.15 9.19 13.73
C ALA A 83 -0.86 8.88 12.98
N MET A 84 -0.94 8.65 11.66
CA MET A 84 0.25 8.41 10.83
C MET A 84 1.18 9.62 10.81
N VAL A 85 0.63 10.84 10.67
CA VAL A 85 1.41 12.08 10.72
C VAL A 85 2.14 12.22 12.07
N ALA A 86 1.50 11.87 13.17
CA ALA A 86 2.14 11.89 14.49
C ALA A 86 3.31 10.89 14.58
N GLU A 87 3.15 9.67 14.07
CA GLU A 87 4.24 8.68 14.02
C GLU A 87 5.44 9.19 13.21
N VAL A 88 5.21 9.86 12.08
CA VAL A 88 6.30 10.48 11.28
C VAL A 88 6.98 11.62 12.04
N ALA A 89 6.20 12.45 12.75
CA ALA A 89 6.75 13.53 13.57
C ALA A 89 7.62 13.01 14.72
N ASP A 90 7.25 11.88 15.33
CA ASP A 90 8.04 11.21 16.37
C ASP A 90 9.39 10.69 15.83
N LEU A 91 9.48 10.41 14.53
CA LEU A 91 10.77 10.14 13.87
C LEU A 91 11.61 11.39 13.65
N GLY A 92 11.10 12.60 13.92
CA GLY A 92 11.78 13.86 13.63
C GLY A 92 11.81 14.23 12.15
N ILE A 93 10.83 13.77 11.37
CA ILE A 93 10.64 14.09 9.95
C ILE A 93 9.43 15.01 9.81
N ASP A 94 9.53 16.00 8.92
CA ASP A 94 8.40 16.90 8.64
C ASP A 94 7.23 16.12 8.08
N ALA A 95 6.05 16.28 8.70
CA ALA A 95 4.83 15.65 8.20
C ALA A 95 3.62 16.58 8.32
N VAL A 96 2.73 16.50 7.33
CA VAL A 96 1.53 17.33 7.24
C VAL A 96 0.31 16.43 7.04
N GLN A 97 -0.74 16.67 7.83
CA GLN A 97 -2.04 16.06 7.55
C GLN A 97 -2.69 16.75 6.35
N GLY A 98 -3.01 15.98 5.31
CA GLY A 98 -3.56 16.55 4.08
C GLY A 98 -4.15 15.52 3.13
N ASP A 99 -4.72 16.03 2.04
CA ASP A 99 -5.25 15.26 0.92
C ASP A 99 -4.28 15.38 -0.25
N VAL A 100 -3.92 14.27 -0.87
CA VAL A 100 -3.04 14.24 -2.05
C VAL A 100 -3.67 14.89 -3.28
N GLN A 101 -4.99 15.08 -3.27
CA GLN A 101 -5.74 15.81 -4.30
C GLN A 101 -5.64 17.33 -4.17
N ALA A 102 -5.06 17.84 -3.06
CA ALA A 102 -4.85 19.26 -2.79
C ALA A 102 -3.61 19.43 -1.90
N LEU A 103 -2.42 19.21 -2.45
CA LEU A 103 -1.17 19.23 -1.72
C LEU A 103 -0.85 20.63 -1.17
N PRO A 104 -0.60 20.79 0.14
CA PRO A 104 -0.33 22.09 0.76
C PRO A 104 1.13 22.53 0.56
N PHE A 105 1.66 22.32 -0.63
CA PHE A 105 3.03 22.69 -1.00
C PHE A 105 3.03 23.54 -2.27
N ASP A 106 3.99 24.44 -2.38
CA ASP A 106 4.19 25.25 -3.57
C ASP A 106 4.62 24.39 -4.77
N GLY A 107 4.31 24.87 -5.98
CA GLY A 107 4.78 24.22 -7.21
C GLY A 107 6.30 24.19 -7.27
N GLY A 108 6.87 23.10 -7.77
CA GLY A 108 8.30 22.93 -7.91
C GLY A 108 9.08 22.86 -6.57
N SER A 109 8.46 22.29 -5.53
CA SER A 109 9.05 22.18 -4.19
C SER A 109 9.92 20.94 -4.01
N PHE A 110 9.71 19.89 -4.79
CA PHE A 110 10.33 18.58 -4.59
C PHE A 110 11.06 18.08 -5.85
N ASP A 111 12.14 17.38 -5.64
CA ASP A 111 12.88 16.67 -6.70
C ASP A 111 12.31 15.28 -6.95
N ARG A 112 11.72 14.67 -5.90
CA ARG A 112 11.08 13.36 -5.95
C ARG A 112 9.75 13.41 -5.22
N VAL A 113 8.73 12.81 -5.82
CA VAL A 113 7.46 12.49 -5.15
C VAL A 113 7.33 10.97 -5.13
N VAL A 114 6.92 10.43 -4.01
CA VAL A 114 6.72 9.00 -3.80
C VAL A 114 5.28 8.78 -3.38
N ALA A 115 4.61 7.78 -3.97
CA ALA A 115 3.24 7.39 -3.64
C ALA A 115 3.15 5.85 -3.62
N ARG A 116 3.34 5.26 -2.45
CA ARG A 116 3.49 3.81 -2.30
C ARG A 116 2.23 3.15 -1.77
N HIS A 117 1.63 2.23 -2.55
CA HIS A 117 0.43 1.48 -2.17
C HIS A 117 -0.70 2.35 -1.61
N MET A 118 -0.94 3.52 -2.22
CA MET A 118 -1.92 4.47 -1.72
C MET A 118 -2.90 5.01 -2.78
N LEU A 119 -2.52 5.09 -4.07
CA LEU A 119 -3.35 5.72 -5.10
C LEU A 119 -4.71 5.04 -5.28
N TYR A 120 -4.83 3.76 -5.04
CA TYR A 120 -6.10 3.05 -5.08
C TYR A 120 -7.10 3.49 -3.98
N HIS A 121 -6.64 4.22 -2.96
CA HIS A 121 -7.50 4.83 -1.94
C HIS A 121 -7.98 6.24 -2.32
N VAL A 122 -7.42 6.83 -3.37
CA VAL A 122 -7.71 8.20 -3.78
C VAL A 122 -8.99 8.26 -4.61
N PRO A 123 -9.97 9.11 -4.26
CA PRO A 123 -11.20 9.27 -5.05
C PRO A 123 -10.96 9.73 -6.49
N ASP A 124 -10.13 10.75 -6.69
CA ASP A 124 -9.77 11.30 -7.99
C ASP A 124 -8.26 11.11 -8.25
N ILE A 125 -7.91 9.99 -8.87
CA ILE A 125 -6.51 9.63 -9.15
C ILE A 125 -5.88 10.60 -10.15
N PRO A 126 -6.55 11.01 -11.26
CA PRO A 126 -6.04 12.05 -12.16
C PRO A 126 -5.69 13.36 -11.46
N LEU A 127 -6.54 13.82 -10.54
CA LEU A 127 -6.27 15.03 -9.76
C LEU A 127 -5.03 14.88 -8.88
N ALA A 128 -4.87 13.75 -8.20
CA ALA A 128 -3.67 13.49 -7.39
C ALA A 128 -2.39 13.46 -8.24
N LEU A 129 -2.42 12.79 -9.41
CA LEU A 129 -1.28 12.78 -10.34
C LEU A 129 -0.93 14.17 -10.85
N SER A 130 -1.95 15.03 -11.10
CA SER A 130 -1.74 16.44 -11.45
C SER A 130 -1.08 17.23 -10.33
N GLU A 131 -1.49 17.01 -9.08
CA GLU A 131 -0.88 17.65 -7.90
C GLU A 131 0.57 17.16 -7.69
N PHE A 132 0.85 15.87 -7.88
CA PHE A 132 2.23 15.36 -7.83
C PHE A 132 3.10 16.05 -8.88
N ARG A 133 2.60 16.21 -10.11
CA ARG A 133 3.30 16.92 -11.17
C ARG A 133 3.54 18.40 -10.82
N ARG A 134 2.53 19.07 -10.25
CA ARG A 134 2.62 20.48 -9.86
C ARG A 134 3.72 20.73 -8.84
N VAL A 135 3.87 19.85 -7.85
CA VAL A 135 4.88 20.03 -6.78
C VAL A 135 6.27 19.54 -7.17
N LEU A 136 6.40 18.75 -8.23
CA LEU A 136 7.69 18.35 -8.77
C LEU A 136 8.41 19.51 -9.45
N ARG A 137 9.71 19.60 -9.26
CA ARG A 137 10.61 20.47 -10.03
C ARG A 137 10.74 19.96 -11.46
N PRO A 138 11.05 20.86 -12.43
CA PRO A 138 11.48 20.41 -13.76
C PRO A 138 12.61 19.39 -13.66
N GLY A 139 12.45 18.22 -14.32
CA GLY A 139 13.39 17.11 -14.25
C GLY A 139 13.26 16.24 -12.99
N GLY A 140 12.28 16.52 -12.13
CA GLY A 140 11.92 15.65 -11.01
C GLY A 140 11.23 14.36 -11.45
N SER A 141 11.05 13.41 -10.54
CA SER A 141 10.37 12.14 -10.83
C SER A 141 9.37 11.74 -9.77
N LEU A 142 8.33 11.05 -10.25
CA LEU A 142 7.28 10.43 -9.43
C LEU A 142 7.53 8.92 -9.36
N LEU A 143 7.69 8.37 -8.15
CA LEU A 143 7.71 6.93 -7.92
C LEU A 143 6.36 6.49 -7.36
N VAL A 144 5.76 5.50 -8.00
CA VAL A 144 4.49 4.90 -7.53
C VAL A 144 4.65 3.40 -7.39
N THR A 145 4.06 2.82 -6.34
CA THR A 145 3.91 1.37 -6.23
C THR A 145 2.46 0.97 -6.07
N THR A 146 2.12 -0.18 -6.66
CA THR A 146 0.78 -0.79 -6.54
C THR A 146 0.85 -2.31 -6.66
N ASN A 147 -0.27 -2.98 -6.47
CA ASN A 147 -0.40 -4.43 -6.63
C ASN A 147 -1.10 -4.80 -7.93
N SER A 148 -1.00 -6.07 -8.33
CA SER A 148 -1.84 -6.66 -9.36
C SER A 148 -3.16 -7.15 -8.77
N ASN A 149 -4.23 -7.10 -9.55
CA ASN A 149 -5.50 -7.77 -9.25
C ASN A 149 -5.34 -9.30 -9.15
N GLY A 150 -4.32 -9.86 -9.77
CA GLY A 150 -3.97 -11.28 -9.70
C GLY A 150 -3.16 -11.67 -8.45
N SER A 151 -2.87 -10.73 -7.54
CA SER A 151 -2.15 -11.04 -6.31
C SER A 151 -3.03 -11.77 -5.30
N MET A 152 -2.47 -12.79 -4.64
CA MET A 152 -3.05 -13.53 -3.51
C MET A 152 -4.45 -14.11 -3.78
N PRO A 153 -4.68 -14.83 -4.90
CA PRO A 153 -6.00 -15.30 -5.28
C PRO A 153 -6.62 -16.24 -4.23
N ARG A 154 -5.84 -17.09 -3.58
CA ARG A 154 -6.35 -18.03 -2.56
C ARG A 154 -6.73 -17.33 -1.26
N ILE A 155 -5.97 -16.31 -0.86
CA ILE A 155 -6.32 -15.47 0.30
C ILE A 155 -7.60 -14.70 0.02
N LEU A 156 -7.74 -14.16 -1.20
CA LEU A 156 -8.94 -13.44 -1.60
C LEU A 156 -10.17 -14.36 -1.63
N GLU A 157 -10.04 -15.57 -2.17
CA GLU A 157 -11.09 -16.58 -2.14
C GLU A 157 -11.48 -16.92 -0.70
N LEU A 158 -10.51 -17.12 0.20
CA LEU A 158 -10.79 -17.41 1.61
C LEU A 158 -11.54 -16.26 2.29
N ILE A 159 -11.21 -15.00 2.00
CA ILE A 159 -11.91 -13.83 2.54
C ILE A 159 -13.32 -13.72 1.93
N GLN A 160 -13.52 -13.96 0.65
CA GLN A 160 -14.83 -13.93 0.01
C GLN A 160 -15.74 -15.02 0.58
N ASP A 161 -15.23 -16.24 0.79
CA ASP A 161 -15.98 -17.33 1.40
C ASP A 161 -16.32 -17.04 2.86
N LEU A 162 -15.42 -16.35 3.59
CA LEU A 162 -15.74 -15.85 4.93
C LEU A 162 -16.94 -14.91 4.89
N LEU A 163 -16.90 -13.90 4.01
CA LEU A 163 -18.00 -12.93 3.90
C LEU A 163 -19.31 -13.61 3.53
N ALA A 164 -19.30 -14.53 2.57
CA ALA A 164 -20.47 -15.29 2.18
C ALA A 164 -21.03 -16.17 3.32
N ALA A 165 -20.17 -16.79 4.13
CA ALA A 165 -20.58 -17.64 5.25
C ALA A 165 -21.30 -16.86 6.37
N PHE A 166 -21.13 -15.54 6.42
CA PHE A 166 -21.74 -14.66 7.41
C PHE A 166 -22.72 -13.65 6.81
N ASP A 167 -23.17 -13.88 5.57
CA ASP A 167 -24.10 -12.99 4.83
C ASP A 167 -23.62 -11.53 4.79
N GLN A 168 -22.30 -11.32 4.71
CA GLN A 168 -21.70 -10.00 4.57
C GLN A 168 -21.54 -9.60 3.10
N PRO A 169 -21.50 -8.30 2.78
CA PRO A 169 -21.25 -7.83 1.41
C PRO A 169 -19.93 -8.37 0.85
N GLU A 170 -19.90 -8.62 -0.46
CA GLU A 170 -18.65 -8.94 -1.16
C GLU A 170 -17.62 -7.82 -0.96
N TRP A 171 -16.37 -8.21 -0.83
CA TRP A 171 -15.28 -7.24 -0.72
C TRP A 171 -15.03 -6.59 -2.08
N ASP A 172 -15.44 -5.34 -2.20
CA ASP A 172 -15.03 -4.47 -3.30
C ASP A 172 -13.60 -3.99 -3.01
N ARG A 173 -12.65 -4.61 -3.70
CA ARG A 173 -11.22 -4.37 -3.49
C ARG A 173 -10.83 -2.97 -3.97
N PRO A 174 -10.40 -2.07 -3.08
CA PRO A 174 -10.01 -0.72 -3.49
C PRO A 174 -8.78 -0.73 -4.42
N ASP A 175 -7.87 -1.71 -4.27
CA ASP A 175 -6.66 -1.82 -5.08
C ASP A 175 -6.94 -2.11 -6.57
N ALA A 176 -8.14 -2.57 -6.94
CA ALA A 176 -8.57 -2.69 -8.34
C ALA A 176 -8.71 -1.32 -9.05
N ARG A 177 -8.88 -0.23 -8.32
CA ARG A 177 -9.02 1.13 -8.89
C ARG A 177 -7.71 1.65 -9.48
N PHE A 178 -6.57 1.27 -8.89
CA PHE A 178 -5.22 1.55 -9.39
C PHE A 178 -4.33 0.33 -9.14
N CYS A 179 -4.09 -0.43 -10.17
CA CYS A 179 -3.38 -1.71 -10.13
C CYS A 179 -2.40 -1.81 -11.30
N ILE A 180 -1.59 -2.87 -11.34
CA ILE A 180 -0.63 -3.09 -12.43
C ILE A 180 -1.32 -3.07 -13.79
N GLU A 181 -2.53 -3.60 -13.89
CA GLU A 181 -3.27 -3.78 -15.11
C GLU A 181 -3.80 -2.48 -15.73
N ASN A 182 -3.93 -1.41 -14.95
CA ASN A 182 -4.48 -0.13 -15.42
C ASN A 182 -3.56 1.09 -15.18
N ALA A 183 -2.49 0.94 -14.41
CA ALA A 183 -1.62 2.03 -14.02
C ALA A 183 -1.05 2.82 -15.21
N ALA A 184 -0.64 2.12 -16.29
CA ALA A 184 -0.07 2.76 -17.48
C ALA A 184 -1.01 3.82 -18.08
N GLY A 185 -2.31 3.51 -18.18
CA GLY A 185 -3.31 4.47 -18.69
C GLY A 185 -3.40 5.75 -17.86
N PHE A 186 -3.36 5.64 -16.53
CA PHE A 186 -3.36 6.82 -15.65
C PHE A 186 -2.12 7.71 -15.85
N PHE A 187 -0.96 7.11 -16.04
CA PHE A 187 0.26 7.86 -16.29
C PHE A 187 0.25 8.53 -17.67
N ASP A 188 -0.20 7.82 -18.71
CA ASP A 188 -0.32 8.34 -20.07
C ASP A 188 -1.28 9.55 -20.09
N ASP A 189 -2.45 9.43 -19.45
CA ASP A 189 -3.46 10.52 -19.35
C ASP A 189 -2.92 11.72 -18.56
N ALA A 190 -2.07 11.47 -17.54
CA ALA A 190 -1.41 12.52 -16.78
C ALA A 190 -0.16 13.11 -17.49
N GLY A 191 0.20 12.58 -18.65
CA GLY A 191 1.32 13.07 -19.47
C GLY A 191 2.71 12.68 -18.94
N TYR A 192 2.83 11.64 -18.16
CA TYR A 192 4.12 11.11 -17.72
C TYR A 192 4.71 10.10 -18.73
N THR A 193 5.99 10.19 -18.99
CA THR A 193 6.76 9.08 -19.56
C THR A 193 7.12 8.13 -18.42
N VAL A 194 6.74 6.85 -18.54
CA VAL A 194 6.85 5.88 -17.44
C VAL A 194 7.82 4.74 -17.76
N GLU A 195 8.70 4.46 -16.81
CA GLU A 195 9.42 3.19 -16.69
C GLU A 195 8.72 2.33 -15.65
N ALA A 196 8.41 1.07 -15.98
CA ALA A 196 7.71 0.16 -15.10
C ALA A 196 8.50 -1.13 -14.89
N ARG A 197 8.45 -1.62 -13.64
CA ARG A 197 9.01 -2.92 -13.25
C ARG A 197 7.99 -3.68 -12.42
N VAL A 198 7.73 -4.94 -12.77
CA VAL A 198 6.92 -5.85 -11.95
C VAL A 198 7.84 -6.77 -11.17
N ILE A 199 7.58 -6.85 -9.86
CA ILE A 199 8.26 -7.75 -8.94
C ILE A 199 7.31 -8.89 -8.64
N GLU A 200 7.65 -10.08 -9.12
CA GLU A 200 6.92 -11.31 -8.84
C GLU A 200 7.50 -11.97 -7.59
N ASN A 201 6.62 -12.41 -6.69
CA ASN A 201 6.96 -13.17 -5.49
C ASN A 201 5.78 -14.07 -5.12
N ALA A 202 5.84 -14.71 -3.98
CA ALA A 202 4.71 -15.41 -3.39
C ALA A 202 4.78 -15.33 -1.85
N LEU A 203 3.63 -15.40 -1.20
CA LEU A 203 3.55 -15.71 0.22
C LEU A 203 3.52 -17.23 0.39
N VAL A 204 4.42 -17.74 1.22
CA VAL A 204 4.51 -19.17 1.54
C VAL A 204 4.35 -19.34 3.05
N PHE A 205 3.17 -19.77 3.46
CA PHE A 205 2.91 -19.98 4.88
C PHE A 205 3.25 -21.41 5.28
N PRO A 206 4.02 -21.61 6.38
CA PRO A 206 4.37 -22.93 6.88
C PRO A 206 3.27 -23.57 7.73
N SER A 207 2.29 -22.81 8.17
CA SER A 207 1.17 -23.23 9.01
C SER A 207 -0.05 -22.31 8.80
N PRO A 208 -1.26 -22.70 9.24
CA PRO A 208 -2.46 -21.85 9.13
C PRO A 208 -2.37 -20.55 9.95
N ASP A 209 -1.68 -20.54 11.09
CA ASP A 209 -1.70 -19.40 12.03
C ASP A 209 -1.29 -18.05 11.40
N PRO A 210 -0.15 -17.93 10.69
CA PRO A 210 0.22 -16.67 10.06
C PRO A 210 -0.71 -16.27 8.90
N LEU A 211 -1.31 -17.24 8.20
CA LEU A 211 -2.34 -16.97 7.20
C LEU A 211 -3.59 -16.37 7.85
N VAL A 212 -4.05 -16.97 8.96
CA VAL A 212 -5.18 -16.44 9.74
C VAL A 212 -4.88 -15.03 10.23
N ALA A 213 -3.69 -14.81 10.81
CA ALA A 213 -3.29 -13.48 11.28
C ALA A 213 -3.32 -12.43 10.14
N TYR A 214 -2.87 -12.81 8.94
CA TYR A 214 -2.97 -11.94 7.76
C TYR A 214 -4.43 -11.62 7.40
N CYS A 215 -5.30 -12.63 7.29
CA CYS A 215 -6.73 -12.44 6.97
C CYS A 215 -7.43 -11.58 8.04
N VAL A 216 -7.17 -11.82 9.32
CA VAL A 216 -7.70 -11.01 10.43
C VAL A 216 -7.26 -9.55 10.31
N SER A 217 -6.03 -9.29 9.88
CA SER A 217 -5.54 -7.93 9.65
C SER A 217 -6.26 -7.19 8.51
N CYS A 218 -6.94 -7.91 7.62
CA CYS A 218 -7.75 -7.34 6.56
C CYS A 218 -9.19 -6.98 7.01
N LEU A 219 -9.72 -7.62 8.07
CA LEU A 219 -11.09 -7.40 8.52
C LEU A 219 -11.46 -5.92 8.81
N PRO A 220 -10.59 -5.08 9.37
CA PRO A 220 -10.89 -3.65 9.57
C PRO A 220 -11.16 -2.88 8.27
N SER A 221 -10.69 -3.37 7.12
CA SER A 221 -10.93 -2.76 5.81
C SER A 221 -12.23 -3.22 5.15
N LEU A 222 -12.93 -4.19 5.75
CA LEU A 222 -14.18 -4.72 5.26
C LEU A 222 -15.35 -4.00 5.94
N ASP A 223 -16.45 -3.84 5.20
CA ASP A 223 -17.70 -3.31 5.75
C ASP A 223 -18.53 -4.45 6.37
N ILE A 224 -18.07 -4.91 7.52
CA ILE A 224 -18.68 -6.04 8.26
C ILE A 224 -19.33 -5.57 9.56
N ASP A 225 -20.31 -6.35 10.05
CA ASP A 225 -20.86 -6.15 11.39
C ASP A 225 -19.77 -6.47 12.44
N PRO A 226 -19.38 -5.48 13.27
CA PRO A 226 -18.34 -5.68 14.28
C PRO A 226 -18.66 -6.76 15.31
N THR A 227 -19.95 -7.07 15.52
CA THR A 227 -20.38 -8.09 16.50
C THR A 227 -20.05 -9.52 16.04
N LEU A 228 -19.89 -9.73 14.72
CA LEU A 228 -19.54 -11.02 14.13
C LEU A 228 -18.04 -11.33 14.16
N ARG A 229 -17.21 -10.36 14.46
CA ARG A 229 -15.76 -10.46 14.32
C ARG A 229 -15.18 -11.71 15.00
N ALA A 230 -15.55 -11.98 16.23
CA ALA A 230 -15.04 -13.14 16.99
C ALA A 230 -15.48 -14.48 16.38
N GLU A 231 -16.65 -14.54 15.73
CA GLU A 231 -17.12 -15.74 15.03
C GLU A 231 -16.41 -15.91 13.70
N MET A 232 -16.19 -14.84 12.98
CA MET A 232 -15.44 -14.83 11.73
C MET A 232 -14.00 -15.27 11.93
N GLU A 233 -13.35 -14.81 13.01
CA GLU A 233 -11.99 -15.25 13.37
C GLU A 233 -11.94 -16.76 13.67
N ARG A 234 -12.91 -17.32 14.40
CA ARG A 234 -13.02 -18.77 14.63
C ARG A 234 -13.23 -19.55 13.35
N TRP A 235 -14.08 -19.05 12.45
CA TRP A 235 -14.30 -19.65 11.14
C TRP A 235 -13.02 -19.66 10.32
N LEU A 236 -12.27 -18.55 10.28
CA LEU A 236 -10.98 -18.47 9.59
C LEU A 236 -9.97 -19.52 10.10
N VAL A 237 -9.88 -19.72 11.42
CA VAL A 237 -8.99 -20.74 11.99
C VAL A 237 -9.36 -22.13 11.46
N THR A 238 -10.64 -22.47 11.47
CA THR A 238 -11.13 -23.79 11.03
C THR A 238 -10.93 -23.98 9.53
N GLU A 239 -11.36 -23.02 8.73
CA GLU A 239 -11.34 -23.12 7.28
C GLU A 239 -9.92 -23.03 6.69
N ALA A 240 -9.06 -22.15 7.26
CA ALA A 240 -7.66 -22.11 6.88
C ALA A 240 -6.95 -23.45 7.16
N GLY A 241 -7.21 -24.08 8.32
CA GLY A 241 -6.66 -25.40 8.63
C GLY A 241 -7.11 -26.46 7.61
N ARG A 242 -8.41 -26.53 7.31
CA ARG A 242 -8.96 -27.45 6.34
C ARG A 242 -8.34 -27.30 4.94
N ARG A 243 -8.19 -26.04 4.46
CA ARG A 243 -7.59 -25.76 3.15
C ARG A 243 -6.09 -26.06 3.15
N PHE A 244 -5.41 -25.79 4.26
CA PHE A 244 -4.01 -26.11 4.42
C PHE A 244 -3.75 -27.61 4.25
N ASP A 245 -4.55 -28.44 4.90
CA ASP A 245 -4.48 -29.92 4.80
C ASP A 245 -4.74 -30.38 3.37
N ALA A 246 -5.75 -29.79 2.72
CA ALA A 246 -6.09 -30.08 1.32
C ALA A 246 -4.97 -29.72 0.33
N LEU A 247 -4.13 -28.74 0.68
CA LEU A 247 -2.95 -28.34 -0.10
C LEU A 247 -1.68 -29.10 0.26
N GLY A 248 -1.79 -30.16 1.09
CA GLY A 248 -0.64 -30.96 1.49
C GLY A 248 0.27 -30.30 2.53
N GLY A 249 -0.28 -29.37 3.35
CA GLY A 249 0.44 -28.74 4.45
C GLY A 249 1.34 -27.56 4.04
N GLN A 250 1.12 -26.99 2.86
CA GLN A 250 1.80 -25.77 2.42
C GLN A 250 0.83 -24.87 1.66
N TRP A 251 0.78 -23.60 2.06
CA TRP A 251 0.03 -22.57 1.35
C TRP A 251 1.00 -21.66 0.60
N ARG A 252 0.88 -21.65 -0.72
CA ARG A 252 1.61 -20.73 -1.58
C ARG A 252 0.65 -19.87 -2.38
N ASP A 253 0.80 -18.55 -2.30
CA ASP A 253 -0.06 -17.58 -2.95
C ASP A 253 0.78 -16.53 -3.69
N PRO A 254 0.66 -16.39 -5.02
CA PRO A 254 1.49 -15.46 -5.79
C PRO A 254 1.18 -14.01 -5.43
N THR A 255 2.21 -13.17 -5.45
CA THR A 255 2.12 -11.73 -5.25
C THR A 255 2.87 -10.98 -6.34
N TYR A 256 2.31 -9.86 -6.77
CA TYR A 256 2.89 -9.01 -7.79
C TYR A 256 2.86 -7.55 -7.33
N ALA A 257 4.02 -6.91 -7.29
CA ALA A 257 4.15 -5.50 -6.99
C ALA A 257 4.69 -4.75 -8.22
N GLY A 258 3.97 -3.72 -8.66
CA GLY A 258 4.42 -2.80 -9.70
C GLY A 258 5.18 -1.64 -9.09
N VAL A 259 6.33 -1.30 -9.66
CA VAL A 259 7.09 -0.09 -9.36
C VAL A 259 7.17 0.73 -10.65
N TYR A 260 6.70 1.95 -10.59
CA TYR A 260 6.59 2.88 -11.72
C TYR A 260 7.38 4.14 -11.42
N VAL A 261 8.15 4.62 -12.39
CA VAL A 261 8.80 5.93 -12.34
C VAL A 261 8.32 6.77 -13.50
N GLY A 262 7.57 7.81 -13.17
CA GLY A 262 7.08 8.81 -14.10
C GLY A 262 8.03 10.01 -14.16
N ARG A 263 8.34 10.47 -15.37
CA ARG A 263 9.09 11.71 -15.67
C ARG A 263 8.31 12.56 -16.65
N ASP A 264 8.59 13.89 -16.66
CA ASP A 264 8.03 14.81 -17.65
C ASP A 264 8.48 14.49 -19.07
#